data_f77bcabd68191cf5cd2f046b0bb86d5d
#
_entry.id   f77bcabd68191cf5cd2f046b0bb86d5d
#
_cell.length_a   1.000
_cell.length_b   1.000
_cell.length_c   1.000
_cell.angle_alpha   90.00
_cell.angle_beta   90.00
_cell.angle_gamma   90.00
#
_symmetry.space_group_name_H-M   'P 1'
#
loop_
_entity.id
_entity.type
_entity.pdbx_description
1 polymer ?
#
loop_
_entity_poly.entity_id
_entity_poly.type
_entity_poly.pdbx_seq_one_letter_code
_entity_poly.pdbx_strand_id
1 'polypeptide(L)'
;MNKNDSQTGRVRIGVAGAGKMGNVHIRILSELDGLFDLVGVYDPIPERAEIAEKYRAKAFHDFDAMLREVDAIVLPCPTSLHKEMALRAADKDVHVLVEKPIAETLADATAMYDAFEKKGLKFTVNYVERFNPVVRTISDLAPGLDMVSVEVHRCSPFDSRIYDVDVVTDLMIHDIDVVVNSIFKAEPEKVKAIGRYVYGSKFADYAQALLEFAGGAAAFITASRCTEDKIRDIQIHAKGAYLEGDMLRRTLVVKRGVTYEDDANPKINYTQSNLTQQIVLQDKNPLKEELENFGKAILHNEELLNSREQVMRTMSVLDRVEYALYGRRG
;
A
#
# COMPACT_ATOMS: atom_id res chain seq x y z
N MET A 1 2.34 24.74 25.65
CA MET A 1 2.09 23.52 26.42
C MET A 1 2.14 22.41 25.42
N ASN A 2 3.19 21.57 25.39
CA ASN A 2 3.30 20.45 24.47
C ASN A 2 2.18 19.45 24.79
N LYS A 3 1.38 19.09 23.77
CA LYS A 3 0.33 18.04 23.87
C LYS A 3 0.91 16.64 24.16
N ASN A 4 2.23 16.47 24.20
CA ASN A 4 2.96 15.20 24.28
C ASN A 4 3.05 14.58 25.69
N ASP A 5 2.35 15.08 26.68
CA ASP A 5 2.22 14.40 27.99
C ASP A 5 0.96 13.51 27.99
N SER A 6 0.93 12.47 27.14
CA SER A 6 -0.06 11.40 27.29
C SER A 6 0.30 10.59 28.55
N GLN A 7 -0.41 10.82 29.64
CA GLN A 7 -0.27 10.07 30.91
C GLN A 7 -0.43 8.54 30.76
N THR A 8 -0.82 8.06 29.60
CA THR A 8 -1.13 6.64 29.33
C THR A 8 -0.09 5.91 28.48
N GLY A 9 0.92 6.60 27.88
CA GLY A 9 1.88 5.97 26.97
C GLY A 9 1.26 5.45 25.64
N ARG A 10 0.02 5.87 25.32
CA ARG A 10 -0.72 5.49 24.11
C ARG A 10 -1.04 6.71 23.26
N VAL A 11 -1.17 6.50 21.93
CA VAL A 11 -1.57 7.53 20.98
C VAL A 11 -3.09 7.69 21.01
N ARG A 12 -3.61 8.87 21.29
CA ARG A 12 -5.04 9.19 21.15
C ARG A 12 -5.33 9.36 19.67
N ILE A 13 -6.10 8.43 19.10
CA ILE A 13 -6.33 8.37 17.65
C ILE A 13 -7.81 8.54 17.31
N GLY A 14 -8.08 9.25 16.20
CA GLY A 14 -9.40 9.35 15.58
C GLY A 14 -9.43 8.77 14.17
N VAL A 15 -10.63 8.46 13.68
CA VAL A 15 -10.85 8.06 12.29
C VAL A 15 -11.80 9.04 11.62
N ALA A 16 -11.37 9.66 10.50
CA ALA A 16 -12.20 10.61 9.76
C ALA A 16 -12.66 10.03 8.43
N GLY A 17 -13.83 9.45 8.46
CA GLY A 17 -14.48 8.69 7.39
C GLY A 17 -14.88 7.30 7.88
N ALA A 18 -16.18 7.03 8.01
CA ALA A 18 -16.73 5.76 8.48
C ALA A 18 -17.30 4.91 7.33
N GLY A 19 -16.73 5.04 6.13
CA GLY A 19 -17.02 4.18 4.99
C GLY A 19 -16.46 2.76 5.17
N LYS A 20 -16.35 2.02 4.06
CA LYS A 20 -15.88 0.62 4.07
C LYS A 20 -14.48 0.48 4.72
N MET A 21 -13.51 1.30 4.28
CA MET A 21 -12.15 1.25 4.84
C MET A 21 -12.11 1.83 6.25
N GLY A 22 -12.84 2.91 6.53
CA GLY A 22 -12.95 3.47 7.87
C GLY A 22 -13.39 2.45 8.91
N ASN A 23 -14.42 1.65 8.61
CA ASN A 23 -14.88 0.57 9.50
C ASN A 23 -13.80 -0.49 9.74
N VAL A 24 -12.95 -0.78 8.76
CA VAL A 24 -11.82 -1.72 8.93
C VAL A 24 -10.78 -1.12 9.87
N HIS A 25 -10.39 0.16 9.67
CA HIS A 25 -9.46 0.87 10.54
C HIS A 25 -9.96 0.97 11.98
N ILE A 26 -11.23 1.38 12.18
CA ILE A 26 -11.86 1.48 13.51
C ILE A 26 -11.75 0.15 14.26
N ARG A 27 -12.10 -0.96 13.61
CA ARG A 27 -12.03 -2.30 14.21
C ARG A 27 -10.60 -2.65 14.61
N ILE A 28 -9.61 -2.48 13.71
CA ILE A 28 -8.23 -2.86 14.00
C ILE A 28 -7.61 -1.95 15.07
N LEU A 29 -7.89 -0.65 15.06
CA LEU A 29 -7.44 0.27 16.09
C LEU A 29 -8.01 -0.10 17.47
N SER A 30 -9.26 -0.56 17.54
CA SER A 30 -9.86 -1.04 18.79
C SER A 30 -9.23 -2.34 19.32
N GLU A 31 -8.58 -3.13 18.47
CA GLU A 31 -7.82 -4.33 18.83
C GLU A 31 -6.37 -4.01 19.29
N LEU A 32 -5.88 -2.79 18.99
CA LEU A 32 -4.55 -2.30 19.32
C LEU A 32 -4.55 -1.40 20.58
N ASP A 33 -5.35 -1.74 21.56
CA ASP A 33 -5.60 -0.95 22.79
C ASP A 33 -4.36 -0.73 23.67
N GLY A 34 -3.32 -1.54 23.49
CA GLY A 34 -2.00 -1.32 24.12
C GLY A 34 -1.19 -0.18 23.50
N LEU A 35 -1.50 0.22 22.27
CA LEU A 35 -0.77 1.24 21.52
C LEU A 35 -1.62 2.50 21.27
N PHE A 36 -2.92 2.31 21.04
CA PHE A 36 -3.85 3.37 20.72
C PHE A 36 -4.98 3.50 21.75
N ASP A 37 -5.42 4.72 21.93
CA ASP A 37 -6.70 5.05 22.55
C ASP A 37 -7.61 5.61 21.45
N LEU A 38 -8.58 4.80 20.99
CA LEU A 38 -9.52 5.22 19.96
C LEU A 38 -10.52 6.22 20.55
N VAL A 39 -10.22 7.51 20.41
CA VAL A 39 -10.99 8.62 20.96
C VAL A 39 -12.33 8.78 20.24
N GLY A 40 -12.35 8.69 18.91
CA GLY A 40 -13.60 8.86 18.20
C GLY A 40 -13.53 8.72 16.68
N VAL A 41 -14.71 8.87 16.11
CA VAL A 41 -14.95 8.75 14.66
C VAL A 41 -15.70 10.00 14.19
N TYR A 42 -15.24 10.56 13.09
CA TYR A 42 -15.92 11.62 12.34
C TYR A 42 -16.39 11.10 10.99
N ASP A 43 -17.60 11.42 10.61
CA ASP A 43 -18.11 11.28 9.24
C ASP A 43 -19.07 12.46 8.99
N PRO A 44 -19.10 13.06 7.79
CA PRO A 44 -20.08 14.11 7.46
C PRO A 44 -21.54 13.62 7.48
N ILE A 45 -21.74 12.31 7.40
CA ILE A 45 -23.03 11.65 7.58
C ILE A 45 -23.10 11.16 9.03
N PRO A 46 -23.87 11.83 9.91
CA PRO A 46 -23.86 11.55 11.36
C PRO A 46 -24.10 10.09 11.73
N GLU A 47 -25.03 9.43 11.02
CA GLU A 47 -25.40 8.02 11.26
C GLU A 47 -24.23 7.06 11.03
N ARG A 48 -23.25 7.43 10.18
CA ARG A 48 -22.05 6.64 9.98
C ARG A 48 -21.07 6.79 11.13
N ALA A 49 -20.99 7.96 11.75
CA ALA A 49 -20.12 8.21 12.90
C ALA A 49 -20.59 7.44 14.14
N GLU A 50 -21.86 7.08 14.26
CA GLU A 50 -22.43 6.31 15.38
C GLU A 50 -21.79 4.93 15.54
N ILE A 51 -21.11 4.39 14.51
CA ILE A 51 -20.31 3.16 14.66
C ILE A 51 -19.28 3.26 15.81
N ALA A 52 -18.84 4.46 16.17
CA ALA A 52 -17.93 4.72 17.28
C ALA A 52 -18.43 4.12 18.60
N GLU A 53 -19.76 4.17 18.88
CA GLU A 53 -20.36 3.68 20.11
C GLU A 53 -20.11 2.19 20.32
N LYS A 54 -20.12 1.40 19.25
CA LYS A 54 -19.78 -0.03 19.29
C LYS A 54 -18.39 -0.29 19.85
N TYR A 55 -17.48 0.65 19.67
CA TYR A 55 -16.08 0.55 20.08
C TYR A 55 -15.77 1.45 21.30
N ARG A 56 -16.81 1.96 22.01
CA ARG A 56 -16.69 2.85 23.16
C ARG A 56 -15.95 4.15 22.85
N ALA A 57 -15.99 4.58 21.59
CA ALA A 57 -15.42 5.82 21.12
C ALA A 57 -16.52 6.87 20.90
N LYS A 58 -16.14 8.13 20.76
CA LYS A 58 -17.06 9.25 20.58
C LYS A 58 -17.42 9.46 19.11
N ALA A 59 -18.69 9.65 18.79
CA ALA A 59 -19.12 10.15 17.49
C ALA A 59 -18.91 11.66 17.43
N PHE A 60 -18.14 12.15 16.45
CA PHE A 60 -17.91 13.56 16.22
C PHE A 60 -18.70 14.04 15.01
N HIS A 61 -19.37 15.20 15.14
CA HIS A 61 -20.09 15.86 14.06
C HIS A 61 -19.33 17.10 13.51
N ASP A 62 -18.21 17.43 14.13
CA ASP A 62 -17.29 18.48 13.72
C ASP A 62 -15.86 17.94 13.70
N PHE A 63 -15.23 18.01 12.53
CA PHE A 63 -13.87 17.51 12.31
C PHE A 63 -12.84 18.27 13.18
N ASP A 64 -12.96 19.60 13.30
CA ASP A 64 -12.06 20.38 14.12
C ASP A 64 -12.24 20.11 15.62
N ALA A 65 -13.45 19.74 16.04
CA ALA A 65 -13.68 19.28 17.41
C ALA A 65 -12.90 17.99 17.69
N MET A 66 -12.91 17.03 16.75
CA MET A 66 -12.12 15.80 16.88
C MET A 66 -10.62 16.10 16.92
N LEU A 67 -10.11 16.97 16.02
CA LEU A 67 -8.69 17.33 15.98
C LEU A 67 -8.16 17.94 17.29
N ARG A 68 -9.02 18.54 18.10
CA ARG A 68 -8.64 19.08 19.43
C ARG A 68 -8.46 17.98 20.48
N GLU A 69 -9.05 16.81 20.28
CA GLU A 69 -9.07 15.72 21.26
C GLU A 69 -8.09 14.58 20.95
N VAL A 70 -7.45 14.58 19.77
CA VAL A 70 -6.58 13.49 19.29
C VAL A 70 -5.13 13.94 19.08
N ASP A 71 -4.21 12.99 19.10
CA ASP A 71 -2.79 13.16 18.73
C ASP A 71 -2.54 12.73 17.27
N ALA A 72 -3.37 11.81 16.76
CA ALA A 72 -3.28 11.28 15.42
C ALA A 72 -4.65 11.00 14.82
N ILE A 73 -4.73 10.97 13.50
CA ILE A 73 -5.92 10.51 12.77
C ILE A 73 -5.57 9.56 11.64
N VAL A 74 -6.52 8.70 11.31
CA VAL A 74 -6.57 8.00 10.02
C VAL A 74 -7.61 8.69 9.14
N LEU A 75 -7.26 8.92 7.85
CA LEU A 75 -8.12 9.58 6.86
C LEU A 75 -8.56 8.60 5.76
N PRO A 76 -9.56 7.74 5.96
CA PRO A 76 -10.16 6.88 4.96
C PRO A 76 -11.34 7.56 4.24
N CYS A 77 -11.24 8.84 3.97
CA CYS A 77 -12.21 9.62 3.22
C CYS A 77 -11.89 9.60 1.71
N PRO A 78 -12.73 10.18 0.84
CA PRO A 78 -12.42 10.32 -0.58
C PRO A 78 -11.14 11.12 -0.83
N THR A 79 -10.36 10.74 -1.85
CA THR A 79 -9.06 11.34 -2.20
C THR A 79 -9.11 12.85 -2.36
N SER A 80 -10.20 13.37 -2.94
CA SER A 80 -10.41 14.82 -3.13
C SER A 80 -10.42 15.62 -1.81
N LEU A 81 -10.66 14.98 -0.68
CA LEU A 81 -10.67 15.60 0.65
C LEU A 81 -9.33 15.44 1.40
N HIS A 82 -8.44 14.57 0.94
CA HIS A 82 -7.21 14.24 1.65
C HIS A 82 -6.36 15.46 1.96
N LYS A 83 -6.10 16.31 0.95
CA LYS A 83 -5.26 17.50 1.11
C LYS A 83 -5.84 18.48 2.14
N GLU A 84 -7.12 18.84 1.98
CA GLU A 84 -7.75 19.79 2.89
C GLU A 84 -7.71 19.28 4.33
N MET A 85 -8.18 18.04 4.54
CA MET A 85 -8.28 17.47 5.88
C MET A 85 -6.91 17.23 6.52
N ALA A 86 -5.92 16.78 5.74
CA ALA A 86 -4.56 16.59 6.24
C ALA A 86 -3.90 17.93 6.65
N LEU A 87 -4.05 19.00 5.84
CA LEU A 87 -3.50 20.31 6.20
C LEU A 87 -4.17 20.88 7.44
N ARG A 88 -5.48 20.71 7.62
CA ARG A 88 -6.19 21.09 8.86
C ARG A 88 -5.69 20.31 10.06
N ALA A 89 -5.39 18.99 9.88
CA ALA A 89 -4.78 18.19 10.94
C ALA A 89 -3.37 18.68 11.27
N ALA A 90 -2.54 18.97 10.27
CA ALA A 90 -1.21 19.54 10.46
C ALA A 90 -1.27 20.87 11.22
N ASP A 91 -2.22 21.76 10.92
CA ASP A 91 -2.40 23.05 11.62
C ASP A 91 -2.71 22.87 13.12
N LYS A 92 -3.31 21.77 13.51
CA LYS A 92 -3.64 21.38 14.89
C LYS A 92 -2.60 20.48 15.56
N ASP A 93 -1.43 20.30 14.91
CA ASP A 93 -0.32 19.46 15.39
C ASP A 93 -0.75 18.00 15.58
N VAL A 94 -1.55 17.47 14.63
CA VAL A 94 -2.06 16.10 14.62
C VAL A 94 -1.35 15.29 13.56
N HIS A 95 -0.82 14.10 13.91
CA HIS A 95 -0.20 13.14 13.02
C HIS A 95 -1.25 12.49 12.10
N VAL A 96 -0.89 12.11 10.87
CA VAL A 96 -1.86 11.58 9.90
C VAL A 96 -1.35 10.32 9.21
N LEU A 97 -2.21 9.31 9.15
CA LEU A 97 -2.16 8.22 8.18
C LEU A 97 -3.32 8.41 7.20
N VAL A 98 -3.02 8.60 5.92
CA VAL A 98 -4.02 8.84 4.87
C VAL A 98 -4.18 7.63 3.97
N GLU A 99 -5.37 7.37 3.45
CA GLU A 99 -5.61 6.32 2.46
C GLU A 99 -4.96 6.64 1.11
N LYS A 100 -4.72 5.59 0.35
CA LYS A 100 -4.24 5.71 -1.04
C LYS A 100 -5.39 6.10 -1.99
N PRO A 101 -5.09 6.80 -3.11
CA PRO A 101 -3.86 7.58 -3.33
C PRO A 101 -3.77 8.75 -2.36
N ILE A 102 -2.54 9.18 -2.04
CA ILE A 102 -2.32 10.26 -1.07
C ILE A 102 -3.06 11.55 -1.43
N ALA A 103 -3.09 11.88 -2.72
CA ALA A 103 -3.70 13.09 -3.28
C ALA A 103 -4.02 12.88 -4.76
N GLU A 104 -4.75 13.81 -5.36
CA GLU A 104 -5.07 13.79 -6.79
C GLU A 104 -3.86 14.18 -7.66
N THR A 105 -2.91 14.95 -7.13
CA THR A 105 -1.73 15.41 -7.87
C THR A 105 -0.45 15.28 -7.05
N LEU A 106 0.70 15.16 -7.75
CA LEU A 106 2.03 15.21 -7.14
C LEU A 106 2.28 16.53 -6.39
N ALA A 107 1.77 17.65 -6.90
CA ALA A 107 1.91 18.96 -6.24
C ALA A 107 1.17 18.98 -4.90
N ASP A 108 -0.03 18.41 -4.83
CA ASP A 108 -0.80 18.32 -3.59
C ASP A 108 -0.11 17.40 -2.58
N ALA A 109 0.37 16.24 -3.02
CA ALA A 109 1.15 15.33 -2.19
C ALA A 109 2.41 16.01 -1.62
N THR A 110 3.13 16.77 -2.44
CA THR A 110 4.30 17.56 -2.01
C THR A 110 3.91 18.56 -0.93
N ALA A 111 2.85 19.36 -1.16
CA ALA A 111 2.39 20.36 -0.21
C ALA A 111 1.97 19.75 1.13
N MET A 112 1.36 18.56 1.11
CA MET A 112 1.00 17.83 2.32
C MET A 112 2.27 17.43 3.09
N TYR A 113 3.24 16.77 2.45
CA TYR A 113 4.50 16.38 3.10
C TYR A 113 5.25 17.58 3.69
N ASP A 114 5.36 18.69 2.93
CA ASP A 114 6.06 19.91 3.38
C ASP A 114 5.43 20.49 4.66
N ALA A 115 4.09 20.45 4.76
CA ALA A 115 3.38 20.94 5.94
C ALA A 115 3.68 20.10 7.18
N PHE A 116 3.72 18.78 7.06
CA PHE A 116 4.00 17.86 8.17
C PHE A 116 5.47 17.88 8.57
N GLU A 117 6.39 17.86 7.61
CA GLU A 117 7.84 17.92 7.87
C GLU A 117 8.24 19.21 8.58
N LYS A 118 7.68 20.36 8.16
CA LYS A 118 7.91 21.65 8.81
C LYS A 118 7.58 21.66 10.32
N LYS A 119 6.64 20.82 10.71
CA LYS A 119 6.19 20.70 12.10
C LYS A 119 6.77 19.49 12.83
N GLY A 120 7.55 18.64 12.17
CA GLY A 120 8.07 17.39 12.74
C GLY A 120 6.98 16.37 13.02
N LEU A 121 5.86 16.45 12.31
CA LEU A 121 4.73 15.53 12.44
C LEU A 121 4.93 14.28 11.61
N LYS A 122 4.44 13.14 12.09
CA LYS A 122 4.41 11.91 11.32
C LYS A 122 3.26 11.96 10.31
N PHE A 123 3.60 11.72 9.06
CA PHE A 123 2.67 11.67 7.95
C PHE A 123 3.00 10.49 7.04
N THR A 124 2.04 9.62 6.77
CA THR A 124 2.24 8.43 5.95
C THR A 124 0.97 8.06 5.18
N VAL A 125 1.15 7.20 4.18
CA VAL A 125 0.07 6.72 3.30
C VAL A 125 -0.14 5.22 3.53
N ASN A 126 -1.38 4.77 3.48
CA ASN A 126 -1.76 3.37 3.61
C ASN A 126 -1.38 2.57 2.35
N TYR A 127 -0.11 2.18 2.24
CA TYR A 127 0.35 1.19 1.27
C TYR A 127 0.51 -0.18 1.96
N VAL A 128 -0.61 -0.73 2.35
CA VAL A 128 -0.74 -1.94 3.17
C VAL A 128 0.02 -3.15 2.62
N GLU A 129 0.18 -3.27 1.30
CA GLU A 129 0.89 -4.41 0.71
C GLU A 129 2.39 -4.45 1.03
N ARG A 130 3.00 -3.34 1.43
CA ARG A 130 4.39 -3.36 1.95
C ARG A 130 4.53 -4.14 3.27
N PHE A 131 3.44 -4.29 3.99
CA PHE A 131 3.37 -5.07 5.23
C PHE A 131 2.92 -6.52 4.98
N ASN A 132 2.58 -6.87 3.75
CA ASN A 132 2.25 -8.24 3.38
C ASN A 132 3.50 -9.13 3.52
N PRO A 133 3.43 -10.26 4.24
CA PRO A 133 4.60 -11.09 4.49
C PRO A 133 5.24 -11.66 3.22
N VAL A 134 4.47 -11.88 2.14
CA VAL A 134 5.00 -12.25 0.83
C VAL A 134 5.89 -11.15 0.27
N VAL A 135 5.38 -9.90 0.27
CA VAL A 135 6.08 -8.74 -0.27
C VAL A 135 7.34 -8.44 0.54
N ARG A 136 7.27 -8.50 1.87
CA ARG A 136 8.42 -8.30 2.76
C ARG A 136 9.53 -9.32 2.48
N THR A 137 9.16 -10.60 2.41
CA THR A 137 10.13 -11.66 2.12
C THR A 137 10.74 -11.51 0.73
N ILE A 138 9.95 -11.16 -0.28
CA ILE A 138 10.46 -10.85 -1.62
C ILE A 138 11.41 -9.65 -1.57
N SER A 139 11.06 -8.59 -0.86
CA SER A 139 11.92 -7.39 -0.71
C SER A 139 13.29 -7.70 -0.08
N ASP A 140 13.34 -8.67 0.84
CA ASP A 140 14.57 -9.12 1.47
C ASP A 140 15.41 -10.01 0.51
N LEU A 141 14.75 -10.80 -0.33
CA LEU A 141 15.41 -11.67 -1.31
C LEU A 141 15.88 -10.93 -2.57
N ALA A 142 15.16 -9.89 -2.98
CA ALA A 142 15.36 -9.17 -4.24
C ALA A 142 16.81 -8.68 -4.49
N PRO A 143 17.56 -8.14 -3.49
CA PRO A 143 18.93 -7.68 -3.71
C PRO A 143 19.91 -8.79 -4.13
N GLY A 144 19.59 -10.06 -3.86
CA GLY A 144 20.41 -11.22 -4.24
C GLY A 144 20.02 -11.86 -5.58
N LEU A 145 19.06 -11.27 -6.32
CA LEU A 145 18.54 -11.81 -7.56
C LEU A 145 19.05 -11.02 -8.77
N ASP A 146 19.54 -11.74 -9.78
CA ASP A 146 19.78 -11.19 -11.12
C ASP A 146 18.43 -11.20 -11.88
N MET A 147 17.66 -10.12 -11.72
CA MET A 147 16.29 -10.04 -12.14
C MET A 147 16.14 -9.94 -13.67
N VAL A 148 15.26 -10.74 -14.23
CA VAL A 148 14.85 -10.68 -15.63
C VAL A 148 13.51 -9.99 -15.78
N SER A 149 12.48 -10.50 -15.07
CA SER A 149 11.16 -9.90 -15.06
C SER A 149 10.38 -10.15 -13.77
N VAL A 150 9.42 -9.27 -13.55
CA VAL A 150 8.43 -9.37 -12.47
C VAL A 150 7.05 -9.31 -13.12
N GLU A 151 6.15 -10.23 -12.78
CA GLU A 151 4.77 -10.23 -13.21
C GLU A 151 3.87 -10.14 -11.99
N VAL A 152 2.91 -9.20 -12.01
CA VAL A 152 1.97 -9.00 -10.89
C VAL A 152 0.56 -8.93 -11.44
N HIS A 153 -0.35 -9.69 -10.82
CA HIS A 153 -1.76 -9.69 -11.17
C HIS A 153 -2.60 -9.32 -9.95
N ARG A 154 -3.43 -8.29 -10.15
CA ARG A 154 -4.44 -7.88 -9.17
C ARG A 154 -5.80 -7.82 -9.84
N CYS A 155 -6.53 -8.89 -9.71
CA CYS A 155 -7.83 -9.04 -10.35
C CYS A 155 -8.95 -9.25 -9.32
N SER A 156 -10.15 -8.83 -9.67
CA SER A 156 -11.35 -8.99 -8.84
C SER A 156 -12.60 -9.09 -9.72
N PRO A 157 -13.69 -9.65 -9.21
CA PRO A 157 -14.99 -9.50 -9.83
C PRO A 157 -15.41 -8.03 -9.93
N PHE A 158 -16.25 -7.74 -10.91
CA PHE A 158 -16.87 -6.43 -11.06
C PHE A 158 -17.78 -6.11 -9.86
N ASP A 159 -17.64 -4.93 -9.29
CA ASP A 159 -18.52 -4.39 -8.26
C ASP A 159 -19.18 -3.13 -8.81
N SER A 160 -20.47 -3.19 -9.09
CA SER A 160 -21.24 -2.07 -9.66
C SER A 160 -21.28 -0.82 -8.76
N ARG A 161 -20.88 -0.94 -7.50
CA ARG A 161 -20.75 0.20 -6.56
C ARG A 161 -19.47 1.01 -6.78
N ILE A 162 -18.49 0.46 -7.54
CA ILE A 162 -17.20 1.10 -7.86
C ILE A 162 -17.25 1.46 -9.34
N TYR A 163 -17.81 2.62 -9.68
CA TYR A 163 -17.99 3.09 -11.04
C TYR A 163 -17.28 4.43 -11.34
N ASP A 164 -16.69 5.05 -10.32
CA ASP A 164 -16.15 6.41 -10.35
C ASP A 164 -14.62 6.47 -10.31
N VAL A 165 -13.95 5.33 -10.29
CA VAL A 165 -12.50 5.21 -10.27
C VAL A 165 -12.03 4.08 -11.18
N ASP A 166 -10.91 4.26 -11.87
CA ASP A 166 -10.32 3.25 -12.74
C ASP A 166 -9.54 2.17 -11.97
N VAL A 167 -9.19 1.07 -12.66
CA VAL A 167 -8.43 -0.02 -12.06
C VAL A 167 -6.97 0.35 -11.76
N VAL A 168 -6.44 1.41 -12.37
CA VAL A 168 -5.06 1.84 -12.16
C VAL A 168 -4.95 2.49 -10.79
N THR A 169 -5.79 3.48 -10.53
CA THR A 169 -5.83 4.22 -9.25
C THR A 169 -6.37 3.38 -8.09
N ASP A 170 -7.33 2.46 -8.38
CA ASP A 170 -7.91 1.63 -7.32
C ASP A 170 -7.08 0.39 -6.98
N LEU A 171 -6.65 -0.35 -8.01
CA LEU A 171 -6.00 -1.65 -7.86
C LEU A 171 -4.50 -1.60 -8.16
N MET A 172 -4.10 -1.12 -9.34
CA MET A 172 -2.72 -1.19 -9.83
C MET A 172 -1.74 -0.40 -8.97
N ILE A 173 -2.17 0.69 -8.35
CA ILE A 173 -1.35 1.53 -7.46
C ILE A 173 -0.63 0.72 -6.37
N HIS A 174 -1.27 -0.31 -5.81
CA HIS A 174 -0.66 -1.18 -4.83
C HIS A 174 0.52 -1.97 -5.40
N ASP A 175 0.38 -2.44 -6.64
CA ASP A 175 1.39 -3.28 -7.29
C ASP A 175 2.50 -2.42 -7.90
N ILE A 176 2.17 -1.21 -8.40
CA ILE A 176 3.17 -0.20 -8.73
C ILE A 176 4.05 0.05 -7.51
N ASP A 177 3.44 0.31 -6.36
CA ASP A 177 4.15 0.57 -5.11
C ASP A 177 5.09 -0.59 -4.72
N VAL A 178 4.58 -1.83 -4.75
CA VAL A 178 5.38 -3.04 -4.46
C VAL A 178 6.55 -3.16 -5.42
N VAL A 179 6.32 -3.01 -6.71
CA VAL A 179 7.36 -3.15 -7.75
C VAL A 179 8.45 -2.10 -7.60
N VAL A 180 8.08 -0.81 -7.51
CA VAL A 180 9.08 0.27 -7.53
C VAL A 180 9.75 0.53 -6.19
N ASN A 181 9.15 0.08 -5.06
CA ASN A 181 9.69 0.37 -3.73
C ASN A 181 10.15 -0.86 -2.96
N SER A 182 9.54 -2.02 -3.18
CA SER A 182 9.92 -3.24 -2.47
C SER A 182 10.86 -4.13 -3.30
N ILE A 183 10.70 -4.16 -4.62
CA ILE A 183 11.45 -5.06 -5.51
C ILE A 183 12.64 -4.34 -6.15
N PHE A 184 12.39 -3.38 -7.05
CA PHE A 184 13.47 -2.70 -7.77
C PHE A 184 14.12 -1.56 -6.98
N LYS A 185 13.39 -0.95 -6.05
CA LYS A 185 13.82 0.23 -5.26
C LYS A 185 14.29 1.38 -6.15
N ALA A 186 13.68 1.53 -7.32
CA ALA A 186 14.04 2.47 -8.37
C ALA A 186 12.82 2.89 -9.19
N GLU A 187 12.91 4.04 -9.88
CA GLU A 187 11.96 4.42 -10.91
C GLU A 187 12.23 3.67 -12.22
N PRO A 188 11.20 3.29 -12.98
CA PRO A 188 11.37 2.74 -14.32
C PRO A 188 11.83 3.82 -15.30
N GLU A 189 12.72 3.46 -16.24
CA GLU A 189 13.15 4.34 -17.32
C GLU A 189 12.01 4.59 -18.32
N LYS A 190 11.24 3.53 -18.63
CA LYS A 190 10.10 3.62 -19.55
C LYS A 190 8.84 3.02 -18.96
N VAL A 191 7.73 3.62 -19.30
CA VAL A 191 6.38 3.17 -18.93
C VAL A 191 5.54 3.10 -20.19
N LYS A 192 4.87 1.95 -20.38
CA LYS A 192 3.83 1.76 -21.39
C LYS A 192 2.62 1.16 -20.73
N ALA A 193 1.43 1.48 -21.20
CA ALA A 193 0.20 0.89 -20.68
C ALA A 193 -0.86 0.74 -21.77
N ILE A 194 -1.73 -0.25 -21.57
CA ILE A 194 -2.94 -0.48 -22.36
C ILE A 194 -4.12 -0.65 -21.41
N GLY A 195 -5.31 -0.28 -21.83
CA GLY A 195 -6.52 -0.42 -21.06
C GLY A 195 -7.76 -0.74 -21.86
N ARG A 196 -8.78 -1.27 -21.19
CA ARG A 196 -10.08 -1.61 -21.80
C ARG A 196 -11.22 -1.16 -20.90
N TYR A 197 -12.26 -0.63 -21.53
CA TYR A 197 -13.52 -0.25 -20.94
C TYR A 197 -14.52 -1.36 -21.24
N VAL A 198 -14.98 -2.07 -20.23
CA VAL A 198 -15.76 -3.30 -20.41
C VAL A 198 -17.21 -3.10 -19.96
N TYR A 199 -17.42 -2.44 -18.83
CA TYR A 199 -18.75 -2.30 -18.20
C TYR A 199 -19.44 -0.96 -18.48
N GLY A 200 -18.99 -0.23 -19.51
CA GLY A 200 -19.66 0.99 -19.97
C GLY A 200 -19.36 2.25 -19.14
N SER A 201 -18.42 2.19 -18.21
CA SER A 201 -17.92 3.38 -17.51
C SER A 201 -16.95 4.16 -18.40
N LYS A 202 -16.64 5.39 -18.01
CA LYS A 202 -15.57 6.20 -18.65
C LYS A 202 -14.16 5.84 -18.13
N PHE A 203 -14.07 4.89 -17.22
CA PHE A 203 -12.84 4.42 -16.59
C PHE A 203 -12.49 3.02 -17.06
N ALA A 204 -11.20 2.71 -17.13
CA ALA A 204 -10.74 1.40 -17.53
C ALA A 204 -11.09 0.35 -16.45
N ASP A 205 -11.64 -0.78 -16.90
CA ASP A 205 -11.97 -1.95 -16.07
C ASP A 205 -10.87 -3.01 -16.12
N TYR A 206 -10.00 -2.90 -17.12
CA TYR A 206 -8.79 -3.69 -17.31
C TYR A 206 -7.65 -2.77 -17.72
N ALA A 207 -6.49 -2.92 -17.10
CA ALA A 207 -5.28 -2.23 -17.49
C ALA A 207 -4.07 -3.16 -17.34
N GLN A 208 -3.10 -3.00 -18.24
CA GLN A 208 -1.79 -3.63 -18.15
C GLN A 208 -0.71 -2.58 -18.36
N ALA A 209 0.27 -2.55 -17.46
CA ALA A 209 1.42 -1.69 -17.54
C ALA A 209 2.72 -2.50 -17.73
N LEU A 210 3.61 -1.99 -18.58
CA LEU A 210 4.99 -2.43 -18.72
C LEU A 210 5.92 -1.35 -18.21
N LEU A 211 6.73 -1.69 -17.22
CA LEU A 211 7.76 -0.85 -16.62
C LEU A 211 9.14 -1.42 -16.96
N GLU A 212 9.96 -0.67 -17.70
CA GLU A 212 11.35 -1.07 -18.03
C GLU A 212 12.31 -0.36 -17.06
N PHE A 213 13.19 -1.11 -16.41
CA PHE A 213 14.17 -0.60 -15.45
C PHE A 213 15.59 -0.59 -16.04
N ALA A 214 16.48 0.16 -15.40
CA ALA A 214 17.90 0.14 -15.74
C ALA A 214 18.46 -1.29 -15.72
N GLY A 215 19.33 -1.62 -16.68
CA GLY A 215 19.84 -2.98 -16.81
C GLY A 215 18.94 -3.94 -17.61
N GLY A 216 17.78 -3.50 -18.08
CA GLY A 216 16.91 -4.25 -18.99
C GLY A 216 15.89 -5.15 -18.30
N ALA A 217 15.85 -5.19 -16.98
CA ALA A 217 14.77 -5.90 -16.27
C ALA A 217 13.43 -5.18 -16.47
N ALA A 218 12.32 -5.94 -16.49
CA ALA A 218 11.00 -5.39 -16.73
C ALA A 218 9.97 -5.88 -15.70
N ALA A 219 8.93 -5.06 -15.46
CA ALA A 219 7.77 -5.49 -14.72
C ALA A 219 6.50 -5.38 -15.58
N PHE A 220 5.64 -6.38 -15.48
CA PHE A 220 4.33 -6.44 -16.07
C PHE A 220 3.29 -6.43 -14.97
N ILE A 221 2.45 -5.41 -14.93
CA ILE A 221 1.44 -5.25 -13.88
C ILE A 221 0.07 -5.28 -14.54
N THR A 222 -0.77 -6.23 -14.14
CA THR A 222 -2.14 -6.37 -14.62
C THR A 222 -3.13 -6.07 -13.50
N ALA A 223 -4.01 -5.09 -13.73
CA ALA A 223 -5.15 -4.79 -12.87
C ALA A 223 -6.46 -5.02 -13.64
N SER A 224 -7.40 -5.73 -13.03
CA SER A 224 -8.64 -6.11 -13.72
C SER A 224 -9.83 -6.21 -12.77
N ARG A 225 -11.01 -5.78 -13.24
CA ARG A 225 -12.31 -6.06 -12.63
C ARG A 225 -13.12 -7.07 -13.45
N CYS A 226 -12.45 -7.82 -14.34
CA CYS A 226 -13.08 -8.72 -15.32
C CYS A 226 -12.79 -10.19 -15.02
N THR A 227 -12.67 -10.56 -13.75
CA THR A 227 -12.46 -11.95 -13.31
C THR A 227 -13.55 -12.36 -12.31
N GLU A 228 -13.88 -13.65 -12.29
CA GLU A 228 -14.88 -14.18 -11.33
C GLU A 228 -14.32 -14.32 -9.92
N ASP A 229 -12.99 -14.51 -9.80
CA ASP A 229 -12.28 -14.65 -8.53
C ASP A 229 -11.33 -13.49 -8.26
N LYS A 230 -11.00 -13.29 -6.97
CA LYS A 230 -9.91 -12.41 -6.58
C LYS A 230 -8.57 -13.09 -6.81
N ILE A 231 -7.69 -12.43 -7.56
CA ILE A 231 -6.32 -12.88 -7.83
C ILE A 231 -5.37 -11.78 -7.34
N ARG A 232 -4.36 -12.16 -6.56
CA ARG A 232 -3.26 -11.29 -6.14
C ARG A 232 -1.99 -12.11 -6.09
N ASP A 233 -1.37 -12.29 -7.22
CA ASP A 233 -0.13 -13.05 -7.34
C ASP A 233 1.02 -12.21 -7.85
N ILE A 234 2.22 -12.71 -7.57
CA ILE A 234 3.47 -12.12 -8.02
C ILE A 234 4.41 -13.24 -8.44
N GLN A 235 5.02 -13.09 -9.61
CA GLN A 235 6.01 -14.02 -10.15
C GLN A 235 7.28 -13.25 -10.47
N ILE A 236 8.43 -13.80 -10.10
CA ILE A 236 9.74 -13.19 -10.35
C ILE A 236 10.60 -14.20 -11.09
N HIS A 237 11.02 -13.80 -12.28
CA HIS A 237 12.00 -14.51 -13.07
C HIS A 237 13.36 -13.89 -12.84
N ALA A 238 14.31 -14.69 -12.36
CA ALA A 238 15.69 -14.28 -12.15
C ALA A 238 16.63 -15.35 -12.70
N LYS A 239 17.85 -14.99 -13.01
CA LYS A 239 18.86 -15.96 -13.45
C LYS A 239 19.10 -16.98 -12.35
N GLY A 240 18.75 -18.24 -12.62
CA GLY A 240 18.92 -19.36 -11.68
C GLY A 240 17.88 -19.42 -10.55
N ALA A 241 16.86 -18.56 -10.55
CA ALA A 241 15.78 -18.60 -9.58
C ALA A 241 14.44 -18.16 -10.18
N TYR A 242 13.36 -18.76 -9.68
CA TYR A 242 11.99 -18.37 -9.97
C TYR A 242 11.17 -18.35 -8.69
N LEU A 243 10.44 -17.26 -8.43
CA LEU A 243 9.63 -17.08 -7.25
C LEU A 243 8.15 -16.96 -7.65
N GLU A 244 7.28 -17.63 -6.90
CA GLU A 244 5.82 -17.55 -7.03
C GLU A 244 5.23 -17.17 -5.67
N GLY A 245 4.59 -16.01 -5.58
CA GLY A 245 3.93 -15.51 -4.38
C GLY A 245 2.43 -15.36 -4.58
N ASP A 246 1.63 -15.85 -3.63
CA ASP A 246 0.19 -15.55 -3.50
C ASP A 246 -0.02 -14.62 -2.30
N MET A 247 -0.33 -13.36 -2.56
CA MET A 247 -0.51 -12.33 -1.52
C MET A 247 -1.82 -12.48 -0.76
N LEU A 248 -2.83 -13.18 -1.31
CA LEU A 248 -4.08 -13.48 -0.59
C LEU A 248 -3.91 -14.65 0.37
N ARG A 249 -3.31 -15.75 -0.12
CA ARG A 249 -3.07 -16.96 0.67
C ARG A 249 -1.82 -16.86 1.52
N ARG A 250 -1.00 -15.83 1.29
CA ARG A 250 0.28 -15.61 1.97
C ARG A 250 1.22 -16.80 1.84
N THR A 251 1.41 -17.25 0.62
CA THR A 251 2.35 -18.33 0.29
C THR A 251 3.43 -17.82 -0.64
N LEU A 252 4.65 -18.33 -0.46
CA LEU A 252 5.79 -18.02 -1.31
C LEU A 252 6.57 -19.29 -1.59
N VAL A 253 6.78 -19.57 -2.87
CA VAL A 253 7.58 -20.69 -3.36
C VAL A 253 8.78 -20.15 -4.11
N VAL A 254 9.95 -20.67 -3.82
CA VAL A 254 11.21 -20.37 -4.51
C VAL A 254 11.71 -21.62 -5.19
N LYS A 255 11.90 -21.57 -6.51
CA LYS A 255 12.44 -22.65 -7.33
C LYS A 255 13.83 -22.26 -7.81
N ARG A 256 14.81 -23.13 -7.63
CA ARG A 256 16.20 -22.93 -8.07
C ARG A 256 16.69 -24.13 -8.85
N GLY A 257 17.39 -23.89 -9.95
CA GLY A 257 18.14 -24.93 -10.64
C GLY A 257 19.37 -25.32 -9.81
N VAL A 258 19.57 -26.60 -9.57
CA VAL A 258 20.78 -27.14 -8.94
C VAL A 258 21.47 -28.03 -9.97
N THR A 259 22.71 -27.71 -10.28
CA THR A 259 23.56 -28.56 -11.13
C THR A 259 24.49 -29.34 -10.23
N TYR A 260 24.46 -30.66 -10.31
CA TYR A 260 25.42 -31.52 -9.64
C TYR A 260 26.48 -31.95 -10.69
N GLU A 261 27.74 -31.64 -10.41
CA GLU A 261 28.89 -32.20 -11.13
C GLU A 261 29.39 -33.40 -10.33
N ASP A 262 29.47 -34.57 -10.96
CA ASP A 262 30.11 -35.74 -10.35
C ASP A 262 31.59 -35.77 -10.76
N ASP A 263 32.45 -35.24 -9.90
CA ASP A 263 33.90 -35.20 -10.10
C ASP A 263 34.51 -36.60 -10.23
N ALA A 264 33.81 -37.66 -9.80
CA ALA A 264 34.28 -39.03 -9.82
C ALA A 264 34.04 -39.72 -11.19
N ASN A 265 33.13 -39.20 -12.04
CA ASN A 265 32.81 -39.80 -13.32
C ASN A 265 32.49 -38.76 -14.41
N PRO A 266 33.48 -38.21 -15.10
CA PRO A 266 33.30 -37.17 -16.15
C PRO A 266 32.47 -37.58 -17.36
N LYS A 267 32.03 -38.85 -17.43
CA LYS A 267 31.13 -39.37 -18.49
C LYS A 267 29.64 -39.32 -18.08
N ILE A 268 29.33 -39.01 -16.81
CA ILE A 268 27.96 -38.84 -16.33
C ILE A 268 27.67 -37.36 -16.30
N ASN A 269 27.24 -36.82 -17.44
CA ASN A 269 26.88 -35.43 -17.58
C ASN A 269 25.50 -35.16 -16.94
N TYR A 270 25.46 -34.30 -15.95
CA TYR A 270 24.35 -33.47 -15.48
C TYR A 270 23.07 -34.17 -15.01
N THR A 271 22.91 -34.30 -13.74
CA THR A 271 21.57 -34.39 -13.18
C THR A 271 21.15 -32.95 -12.81
N GLN A 272 20.36 -32.34 -13.65
CA GLN A 272 19.70 -31.07 -13.29
C GLN A 272 18.52 -31.42 -12.38
N SER A 273 18.57 -31.03 -11.13
CA SER A 273 17.44 -31.12 -10.21
C SER A 273 16.91 -29.72 -9.90
N ASN A 274 15.60 -29.59 -9.80
CA ASN A 274 14.96 -28.36 -9.36
C ASN A 274 14.72 -28.43 -7.85
N LEU A 275 15.34 -27.54 -7.10
CA LEU A 275 15.05 -27.37 -5.70
C LEU A 275 13.82 -26.45 -5.58
N THR A 276 12.73 -26.98 -5.02
CA THR A 276 11.54 -26.20 -4.69
C THR A 276 11.47 -26.02 -3.18
N GLN A 277 11.45 -24.77 -2.74
CA GLN A 277 11.37 -24.37 -1.33
C GLN A 277 10.07 -23.61 -1.09
N GLN A 278 9.23 -24.11 -0.21
CA GLN A 278 8.11 -23.35 0.32
C GLN A 278 8.59 -22.53 1.52
N ILE A 279 8.46 -21.22 1.43
CA ILE A 279 8.86 -20.32 2.51
C ILE A 279 7.74 -20.27 3.54
N VAL A 280 8.09 -20.50 4.80
CA VAL A 280 7.16 -20.33 5.92
C VAL A 280 7.05 -18.86 6.25
N LEU A 281 5.90 -18.28 6.00
CA LEU A 281 5.61 -16.87 6.27
C LEU A 281 4.88 -16.74 7.61
N GLN A 282 5.12 -15.62 8.30
CA GLN A 282 4.36 -15.29 9.50
C GLN A 282 2.93 -14.87 9.11
N ASP A 283 1.92 -15.44 9.78
CA ASP A 283 0.53 -15.04 9.56
C ASP A 283 0.22 -13.76 10.34
N LYS A 284 0.58 -12.63 9.76
CA LYS A 284 0.34 -11.30 10.30
C LYS A 284 -0.67 -10.55 9.44
N ASN A 285 -1.51 -9.74 10.07
CA ASN A 285 -2.42 -8.86 9.35
C ASN A 285 -1.67 -7.62 8.87
N PRO A 286 -1.54 -7.39 7.55
CA PRO A 286 -0.75 -6.27 7.02
C PRO A 286 -1.21 -4.90 7.51
N LEU A 287 -2.52 -4.65 7.60
CA LEU A 287 -3.04 -3.36 8.07
C LEU A 287 -2.79 -3.15 9.57
N LYS A 288 -2.81 -4.23 10.35
CA LYS A 288 -2.43 -4.16 11.77
C LYS A 288 -0.97 -3.80 11.93
N GLU A 289 -0.06 -4.43 11.18
CA GLU A 289 1.37 -4.13 11.16
C GLU A 289 1.65 -2.67 10.75
N GLU A 290 0.89 -2.14 9.77
CA GLU A 290 1.02 -0.75 9.33
C GLU A 290 0.59 0.24 10.41
N LEU A 291 -0.56 0.01 11.04
CA LEU A 291 -1.01 0.82 12.16
C LEU A 291 -0.05 0.75 13.36
N GLU A 292 0.50 -0.43 13.66
CA GLU A 292 1.54 -0.56 14.68
C GLU A 292 2.80 0.24 14.33
N ASN A 293 3.27 0.21 13.09
CA ASN A 293 4.41 1.02 12.63
C ASN A 293 4.11 2.52 12.79
N PHE A 294 2.91 2.97 12.43
CA PHE A 294 2.50 4.36 12.61
C PHE A 294 2.49 4.78 14.07
N GLY A 295 1.89 3.99 14.97
CA GLY A 295 1.85 4.27 16.40
C GLY A 295 3.25 4.29 17.04
N LYS A 296 4.12 3.34 16.71
CA LYS A 296 5.52 3.30 17.17
C LYS A 296 6.34 4.48 16.66
N ALA A 297 6.10 4.89 15.40
CA ALA A 297 6.74 6.09 14.85
C ALA A 297 6.38 7.35 15.64
N ILE A 298 5.13 7.45 16.13
CA ILE A 298 4.70 8.58 16.96
C ILE A 298 5.31 8.50 18.37
N LEU A 299 5.21 7.34 19.04
CA LEU A 299 5.61 7.19 20.44
C LEU A 299 7.13 7.08 20.63
N HIS A 300 7.81 6.39 19.73
CA HIS A 300 9.22 6.02 19.88
C HIS A 300 10.12 6.62 18.81
N ASN A 301 9.56 7.48 17.95
CA ASN A 301 10.27 8.07 16.82
C ASN A 301 10.92 7.03 15.87
N GLU A 302 10.29 5.85 15.78
CA GLU A 302 10.70 4.85 14.79
C GLU A 302 10.47 5.35 13.36
N GLU A 303 11.17 4.75 12.40
CA GLU A 303 11.00 5.10 10.99
C GLU A 303 9.66 4.56 10.44
N LEU A 304 9.02 5.39 9.63
CA LEU A 304 7.87 4.98 8.84
C LEU A 304 8.33 4.14 7.64
N LEU A 305 7.75 2.97 7.46
CA LEU A 305 8.09 2.10 6.34
C LEU A 305 7.75 2.75 4.98
N ASN A 306 6.72 3.58 4.95
CA ASN A 306 6.28 4.32 3.77
C ASN A 306 6.88 5.74 3.82
N SER A 307 8.13 5.92 3.38
CA SER A 307 8.79 7.23 3.37
C SER A 307 8.22 8.15 2.27
N ARG A 308 8.41 9.47 2.45
CA ARG A 308 8.06 10.48 1.43
C ARG A 308 8.59 10.11 0.04
N GLU A 309 9.89 9.80 -0.06
CA GLU A 309 10.53 9.46 -1.33
C GLU A 309 9.82 8.31 -2.04
N GLN A 310 9.51 7.25 -1.30
CA GLN A 310 8.85 6.07 -1.83
C GLN A 310 7.41 6.36 -2.27
N VAL A 311 6.65 7.15 -1.49
CA VAL A 311 5.29 7.55 -1.85
C VAL A 311 5.29 8.42 -3.11
N MET A 312 6.21 9.38 -3.19
CA MET A 312 6.35 10.24 -4.38
C MET A 312 6.77 9.45 -5.62
N ARG A 313 7.64 8.43 -5.47
CA ARG A 313 7.99 7.50 -6.55
C ARG A 313 6.77 6.74 -7.06
N THR A 314 5.94 6.20 -6.17
CA THR A 314 4.70 5.52 -6.55
C THR A 314 3.77 6.45 -7.31
N MET A 315 3.56 7.67 -6.81
CA MET A 315 2.72 8.67 -7.47
C MET A 315 3.26 9.11 -8.83
N SER A 316 4.58 9.27 -8.97
CA SER A 316 5.24 9.59 -10.26
C SER A 316 4.99 8.49 -11.30
N VAL A 317 5.13 7.22 -10.90
CA VAL A 317 4.92 6.10 -11.81
C VAL A 317 3.44 5.92 -12.13
N LEU A 318 2.54 6.08 -11.15
CA LEU A 318 1.10 6.08 -11.36
C LEU A 318 0.69 7.11 -12.43
N ASP A 319 1.14 8.34 -12.30
CA ASP A 319 0.89 9.42 -13.25
C ASP A 319 1.38 9.10 -14.67
N ARG A 320 2.55 8.45 -14.80
CA ARG A 320 3.08 8.00 -16.10
C ARG A 320 2.25 6.86 -16.70
N VAL A 321 1.71 5.96 -15.88
CA VAL A 321 0.79 4.89 -16.35
C VAL A 321 -0.52 5.50 -16.83
N GLU A 322 -1.11 6.41 -16.07
CA GLU A 322 -2.33 7.12 -16.47
C GLU A 322 -2.13 7.94 -17.75
N TYR A 323 -1.00 8.63 -17.88
CA TYR A 323 -0.65 9.35 -19.11
C TYR A 323 -0.52 8.40 -20.32
N ALA A 324 0.08 7.24 -20.14
CA ALA A 324 0.21 6.24 -21.21
C ALA A 324 -1.14 5.67 -21.64
N LEU A 325 -2.10 5.56 -20.71
CA LEU A 325 -3.45 5.05 -20.98
C LEU A 325 -4.37 6.09 -21.62
N TYR A 326 -4.36 7.30 -21.11
CA TYR A 326 -5.39 8.31 -21.41
C TYR A 326 -4.87 9.48 -22.26
N GLY A 327 -3.53 9.58 -22.42
CA GLY A 327 -2.89 10.69 -23.15
C GLY A 327 -2.98 12.06 -22.46
N ARG A 328 -3.60 12.13 -21.28
CA ARG A 328 -3.71 13.30 -20.39
C ARG A 328 -3.99 12.83 -18.95
N ARG A 329 -3.65 13.67 -17.98
CA ARG A 329 -4.20 13.57 -16.63
C ARG A 329 -5.71 13.81 -16.68
N GLY A 330 -6.45 12.91 -16.04
CA GLY A 330 -7.88 13.09 -15.82
C GLY A 330 -8.20 14.27 -14.90
#